data_0acebb34039492cb6437b1bc1125e9b5
#
_entry.id   0acebb34039492cb6437b1bc1125e9b5
#
_cell.length_a   1.000
_cell.length_b   1.000
_cell.length_c   1.000
_cell.angle_alpha   90.00
_cell.angle_beta   90.00
_cell.angle_gamma   90.00
#
_symmetry.space_group_name_H-M   'P 1'
#
loop_
_entity.id
_entity.type
_entity.pdbx_description
1 polymer ?
#
loop_
_entity_poly.entity_id
_entity_poly.type
_entity_poly.pdbx_seq_one_letter_code
_entity_poly.pdbx_strand_id
1 'polypeptide(L)'
;KIFVNYCLNCHAAASMRYNRLRDIGLTDQQIKDNLILTDAKVGDLMTIAMTPKEGKAWFGKTPPDLSVEARARGTDWLYTYFRTFYKDDTTQTGWNNLAYPNVGMPHVLWQLQGIRAAKFEERKDPHDASRTEKVFVGFEQLTPGTMKPQEYDDNIADLVSFMSWMAEPVQLERKRLGVVVLLFLAFFTLLAWRLNKAYWKDIH
;
A
#
# COMPACT_ATOMS: atom_id res chain seq x y z
N LYS A 1 9.49 4.86 -9.75
CA LYS A 1 8.92 5.40 -10.99
C LYS A 1 7.45 5.01 -11.18
N ILE A 2 7.06 3.73 -10.96
CA ILE A 2 5.66 3.27 -11.09
C ILE A 2 4.71 4.13 -10.24
N PHE A 3 5.02 4.37 -8.97
CA PHE A 3 4.20 5.21 -8.08
C PHE A 3 3.86 6.58 -8.69
N VAL A 4 4.86 7.29 -9.20
CA VAL A 4 4.66 8.62 -9.78
C VAL A 4 3.86 8.55 -11.09
N ASN A 5 4.14 7.57 -11.93
CA ASN A 5 3.52 7.49 -13.26
C ASN A 5 2.07 6.98 -13.21
N TYR A 6 1.72 6.11 -12.26
CA TYR A 6 0.43 5.42 -12.25
C TYR A 6 -0.45 5.74 -11.04
N CYS A 7 0.13 6.15 -9.91
CA CYS A 7 -0.64 6.39 -8.69
C CYS A 7 -0.84 7.89 -8.42
N LEU A 8 0.21 8.71 -8.58
CA LEU A 8 0.23 10.13 -8.23
C LEU A 8 -0.65 11.01 -9.13
N ASN A 9 -1.27 10.43 -10.16
CA ASN A 9 -2.27 11.14 -10.98
C ASN A 9 -3.63 11.26 -10.28
N CYS A 10 -3.96 10.28 -9.41
CA CYS A 10 -5.25 10.19 -8.73
C CYS A 10 -5.12 10.21 -7.21
N HIS A 11 -3.97 9.80 -6.66
CA HIS A 11 -3.72 9.70 -5.24
C HIS A 11 -2.62 10.64 -4.81
N ALA A 12 -2.90 11.54 -3.89
CA ALA A 12 -1.85 12.30 -3.22
C ALA A 12 -1.02 11.40 -2.28
N ALA A 13 0.20 11.82 -1.99
CA ALA A 13 1.00 11.42 -0.86
C ALA A 13 1.38 12.70 -0.10
N ALA A 14 0.35 13.38 0.43
CA ALA A 14 0.45 14.75 0.92
C ALA A 14 1.29 14.92 2.19
N SER A 15 1.64 13.83 2.87
CA SER A 15 2.61 13.84 3.98
C SER A 15 4.05 13.59 3.53
N MET A 16 4.27 13.35 2.22
CA MET A 16 5.57 13.08 1.63
C MET A 16 6.05 14.26 0.79
N ARG A 17 7.33 14.63 0.91
CA ARG A 17 7.99 15.59 0.04
C ARG A 17 8.90 14.87 -0.95
N TYR A 18 9.05 15.41 -2.16
CA TYR A 18 9.94 14.84 -3.16
C TYR A 18 11.40 14.74 -2.67
N ASN A 19 11.88 15.71 -1.84
CA ASN A 19 13.25 15.68 -1.32
C ASN A 19 13.54 14.50 -0.38
N ARG A 20 12.52 13.86 0.19
CA ARG A 20 12.70 12.63 0.99
C ARG A 20 13.19 11.44 0.17
N LEU A 21 13.02 11.48 -1.15
CA LEU A 21 13.56 10.46 -2.05
C LEU A 21 15.09 10.40 -2.05
N ARG A 22 15.78 11.41 -1.49
CA ARG A 22 17.22 11.36 -1.20
C ARG A 22 17.58 10.23 -0.23
N ASP A 23 16.69 9.92 0.70
CA ASP A 23 16.92 8.88 1.72
C ASP A 23 17.01 7.47 1.10
N ILE A 24 16.52 7.30 -0.12
CA ILE A 24 16.62 6.07 -0.91
C ILE A 24 17.67 6.19 -2.05
N GLY A 25 18.57 7.17 -1.96
CA GLY A 25 19.74 7.29 -2.81
C GLY A 25 19.55 8.11 -4.08
N LEU A 26 18.46 8.85 -4.25
CA LEU A 26 18.25 9.68 -5.44
C LEU A 26 18.84 11.08 -5.24
N THR A 27 19.45 11.63 -6.29
CA THR A 27 19.88 13.02 -6.34
C THR A 27 18.71 13.96 -6.68
N ASP A 28 18.82 15.25 -6.34
CA ASP A 28 17.81 16.25 -6.70
C ASP A 28 17.57 16.32 -8.21
N GLN A 29 18.64 16.18 -8.99
CA GLN A 29 18.55 16.19 -10.44
C GLN A 29 17.73 14.97 -10.95
N GLN A 30 17.99 13.77 -10.41
CA GLN A 30 17.24 12.58 -10.77
C GLN A 30 15.76 12.68 -10.37
N ILE A 31 15.48 13.26 -9.19
CA ILE A 31 14.11 13.49 -8.72
C ILE A 31 13.41 14.47 -9.67
N LYS A 32 14.04 15.61 -9.96
CA LYS A 32 13.49 16.64 -10.81
C LYS A 32 13.20 16.15 -12.24
N ASP A 33 14.15 15.45 -12.84
CA ASP A 33 14.05 15.07 -14.25
C ASP A 33 13.16 13.84 -14.49
N ASN A 34 12.97 12.97 -13.47
CA ASN A 34 12.30 11.70 -13.67
C ASN A 34 11.02 11.49 -12.84
N LEU A 35 10.82 12.27 -11.77
CA LEU A 35 9.76 12.03 -10.80
C LEU A 35 8.87 13.24 -10.54
N ILE A 36 9.23 14.43 -10.99
CA ILE A 36 8.39 15.61 -10.94
C ILE A 36 7.86 15.88 -12.34
N LEU A 37 6.61 15.52 -12.59
CA LEU A 37 5.96 15.63 -13.90
C LEU A 37 5.12 16.92 -14.05
N THR A 38 5.23 17.83 -13.06
CA THR A 38 4.53 19.10 -12.98
C THR A 38 5.54 20.25 -12.79
N ASP A 39 5.08 21.43 -12.48
CA ASP A 39 5.89 22.59 -12.10
C ASP A 39 6.35 22.58 -10.63
N ALA A 40 6.07 21.51 -9.89
CA ALA A 40 6.49 21.35 -8.50
C ALA A 40 8.01 21.33 -8.36
N LYS A 41 8.48 21.72 -7.17
CA LYS A 41 9.89 21.74 -6.79
C LYS A 41 10.24 20.53 -5.94
N VAL A 42 11.51 20.18 -5.86
CA VAL A 42 12.01 19.04 -5.04
C VAL A 42 11.62 19.19 -3.55
N GLY A 43 11.44 20.41 -3.04
CA GLY A 43 10.97 20.67 -1.67
C GLY A 43 9.46 20.53 -1.45
N ASP A 44 8.67 20.41 -2.52
CA ASP A 44 7.22 20.43 -2.42
C ASP A 44 6.65 19.06 -1.99
N LEU A 45 5.40 19.08 -1.50
CA LEU A 45 4.65 17.88 -1.16
C LEU A 45 4.19 17.16 -2.44
N MET A 46 4.03 15.85 -2.36
CA MET A 46 3.52 15.02 -3.45
C MET A 46 1.99 15.11 -3.51
N THR A 47 1.48 16.25 -3.94
CA THR A 47 0.05 16.53 -4.08
C THR A 47 -0.43 16.32 -5.52
N ILE A 48 -1.75 16.29 -5.70
CA ILE A 48 -2.43 16.15 -7.00
C ILE A 48 -3.38 17.32 -7.23
N ALA A 49 -3.71 17.56 -8.49
CA ALA A 49 -4.66 18.61 -8.88
C ALA A 49 -6.13 18.18 -8.68
N MET A 50 -6.42 16.87 -8.77
CA MET A 50 -7.78 16.36 -8.63
C MET A 50 -8.34 16.64 -7.24
N THR A 51 -9.49 17.31 -7.19
CA THR A 51 -10.19 17.58 -5.93
C THR A 51 -10.98 16.34 -5.44
N PRO A 52 -11.29 16.24 -4.13
CA PRO A 52 -12.14 15.17 -3.60
C PRO A 52 -13.52 15.09 -4.28
N LYS A 53 -14.08 16.24 -4.69
CA LYS A 53 -15.38 16.32 -5.38
C LYS A 53 -15.30 15.68 -6.78
N GLU A 54 -14.24 16.00 -7.52
CA GLU A 54 -14.01 15.41 -8.85
C GLU A 54 -13.74 13.91 -8.76
N GLY A 55 -12.89 13.47 -7.83
CA GLY A 55 -12.63 12.06 -7.60
C GLY A 55 -13.91 11.28 -7.28
N LYS A 56 -14.81 11.84 -6.44
CA LYS A 56 -16.11 11.24 -6.16
C LYS A 56 -17.02 11.20 -7.38
N ALA A 57 -17.02 12.26 -8.20
CA ALA A 57 -17.84 12.33 -9.40
C ALA A 57 -17.40 11.31 -10.47
N TRP A 58 -16.08 11.12 -10.64
CA TRP A 58 -15.53 10.26 -11.69
C TRP A 58 -15.49 8.78 -11.31
N PHE A 59 -15.22 8.46 -10.04
CA PHE A 59 -14.99 7.08 -9.58
C PHE A 59 -16.02 6.58 -8.56
N GLY A 60 -17.04 7.38 -8.24
CA GLY A 60 -18.01 7.05 -7.19
C GLY A 60 -17.46 7.22 -5.77
N LYS A 61 -16.14 7.25 -5.61
CA LYS A 61 -15.42 7.45 -4.33
C LYS A 61 -14.20 8.34 -4.55
N THR A 62 -13.85 9.15 -3.56
CA THR A 62 -12.59 9.90 -3.58
C THR A 62 -11.42 8.96 -3.40
N PRO A 63 -10.41 8.96 -4.29
CA PRO A 63 -9.17 8.22 -4.08
C PRO A 63 -8.51 8.64 -2.76
N PRO A 64 -8.11 7.71 -1.89
CA PRO A 64 -7.46 8.05 -0.63
C PRO A 64 -6.04 8.58 -0.85
N ASP A 65 -5.54 9.36 0.12
CA ASP A 65 -4.13 9.71 0.21
C ASP A 65 -3.30 8.47 0.56
N LEU A 66 -2.18 8.26 -0.15
CA LEU A 66 -1.35 7.06 -0.01
C LEU A 66 -0.20 7.20 1.00
N SER A 67 -0.03 8.35 1.65
CA SER A 67 1.10 8.59 2.57
C SER A 67 1.30 7.50 3.60
N VAL A 68 0.21 6.93 4.14
CA VAL A 68 0.25 5.92 5.21
C VAL A 68 -0.55 4.65 4.88
N GLU A 69 -1.01 4.49 3.65
CA GLU A 69 -1.90 3.39 3.26
C GLU A 69 -1.24 2.02 3.44
N ALA A 70 0.08 1.90 3.19
CA ALA A 70 0.82 0.66 3.42
C ALA A 70 0.88 0.26 4.91
N ARG A 71 0.81 1.24 5.80
CA ARG A 71 0.74 0.99 7.24
C ARG A 71 -0.67 0.64 7.70
N ALA A 72 -1.68 1.22 7.07
CA ALA A 72 -3.09 0.98 7.39
C ALA A 72 -3.57 -0.39 6.89
N ARG A 73 -3.20 -0.77 5.66
CA ARG A 73 -3.64 -2.02 5.01
C ARG A 73 -2.69 -3.20 5.23
N GLY A 74 -1.40 -2.91 5.36
CA GLY A 74 -0.34 -3.92 5.35
C GLY A 74 0.21 -4.20 3.95
N THR A 75 1.48 -4.59 3.90
CA THR A 75 2.20 -4.86 2.65
C THR A 75 1.66 -6.06 1.90
N ASP A 76 1.31 -7.14 2.62
CA ASP A 76 0.81 -8.37 2.01
C ASP A 76 -0.55 -8.16 1.34
N TRP A 77 -1.41 -7.34 2.00
CA TRP A 77 -2.69 -6.96 1.42
C TRP A 77 -2.50 -6.13 0.14
N LEU A 78 -1.63 -5.12 0.16
CA LEU A 78 -1.35 -4.29 -1.02
C LEU A 78 -0.75 -5.10 -2.17
N TYR A 79 0.18 -6.00 -1.86
CA TYR A 79 0.78 -6.88 -2.86
C TYR A 79 -0.27 -7.78 -3.51
N THR A 80 -1.15 -8.37 -2.73
CA THR A 80 -2.27 -9.17 -3.22
C THR A 80 -3.25 -8.30 -4.01
N TYR A 81 -3.60 -7.11 -3.50
CA TYR A 81 -4.52 -6.18 -4.14
C TYR A 81 -4.07 -5.82 -5.57
N PHE A 82 -2.84 -5.37 -5.77
CA PHE A 82 -2.35 -4.98 -7.10
C PHE A 82 -2.24 -6.17 -8.07
N ARG A 83 -2.16 -7.39 -7.58
CA ARG A 83 -2.03 -8.60 -8.38
C ARG A 83 -3.35 -9.31 -8.69
N THR A 84 -4.46 -8.86 -8.13
CA THR A 84 -5.74 -9.57 -8.22
C THR A 84 -6.87 -8.80 -8.90
N PHE A 85 -6.51 -7.79 -9.66
CA PHE A 85 -7.46 -7.12 -10.57
C PHE A 85 -7.86 -8.00 -11.74
N TYR A 86 -9.12 -7.89 -12.16
CA TYR A 86 -9.66 -8.56 -13.33
C TYR A 86 -10.76 -7.72 -14.02
N LYS A 87 -10.99 -7.98 -15.29
CA LYS A 87 -12.04 -7.36 -16.09
C LYS A 87 -13.41 -7.80 -15.58
N ASP A 88 -14.30 -6.84 -15.32
CA ASP A 88 -15.67 -7.08 -14.88
C ASP A 88 -16.57 -5.96 -15.40
N ASP A 89 -17.26 -6.23 -16.48
CA ASP A 89 -18.13 -5.27 -17.16
C ASP A 89 -19.41 -4.94 -16.36
N THR A 90 -19.66 -5.61 -15.24
CA THR A 90 -20.79 -5.30 -14.36
C THR A 90 -20.49 -4.14 -13.41
N THR A 91 -19.22 -3.74 -13.26
CA THR A 91 -18.80 -2.63 -12.41
C THR A 91 -18.73 -1.31 -13.18
N GLN A 92 -18.83 -0.18 -12.47
CA GLN A 92 -18.76 1.16 -13.06
C GLN A 92 -17.44 1.43 -13.81
N THR A 93 -16.33 0.90 -13.32
CA THR A 93 -15.00 1.11 -13.90
C THR A 93 -14.62 0.04 -14.92
N GLY A 94 -15.43 -1.01 -15.08
CA GLY A 94 -15.11 -2.18 -15.90
C GLY A 94 -14.06 -3.11 -15.27
N TRP A 95 -13.73 -2.90 -13.97
CA TRP A 95 -12.72 -3.67 -13.25
C TRP A 95 -13.21 -4.08 -11.87
N ASN A 96 -12.76 -5.24 -11.42
CA ASN A 96 -13.00 -5.72 -10.06
C ASN A 96 -11.71 -6.31 -9.47
N ASN A 97 -11.74 -6.68 -8.19
CA ASN A 97 -10.56 -7.16 -7.48
C ASN A 97 -10.95 -8.25 -6.47
N LEU A 98 -10.13 -9.32 -6.38
CA LEU A 98 -10.40 -10.42 -5.46
C LEU A 98 -10.14 -10.05 -3.98
N ALA A 99 -9.13 -9.20 -3.72
CA ALA A 99 -8.82 -8.75 -2.35
C ALA A 99 -9.78 -7.66 -1.87
N TYR A 100 -10.44 -6.94 -2.78
CA TYR A 100 -11.39 -5.88 -2.46
C TYR A 100 -12.54 -5.87 -3.48
N PRO A 101 -13.54 -6.75 -3.32
CA PRO A 101 -14.69 -6.83 -4.22
C PRO A 101 -15.45 -5.52 -4.36
N ASN A 102 -15.97 -5.26 -5.57
CA ASN A 102 -16.66 -4.01 -5.93
C ASN A 102 -15.77 -2.76 -5.75
N VAL A 103 -14.49 -2.90 -6.11
CA VAL A 103 -13.52 -1.81 -6.04
C VAL A 103 -13.91 -0.66 -6.98
N GLY A 104 -13.88 0.58 -6.47
CA GLY A 104 -14.11 1.77 -7.29
C GLY A 104 -12.85 2.21 -8.08
N MET A 105 -11.66 1.74 -7.73
CA MET A 105 -10.41 2.03 -8.44
C MET A 105 -10.33 1.18 -9.71
N PRO A 106 -10.11 1.77 -10.90
CA PRO A 106 -9.80 1.00 -12.10
C PRO A 106 -8.42 0.33 -11.99
N HIS A 107 -8.19 -0.70 -12.78
CA HIS A 107 -6.86 -1.34 -12.86
C HIS A 107 -5.86 -0.47 -13.64
N VAL A 108 -5.22 0.48 -12.95
CA VAL A 108 -4.31 1.45 -13.58
C VAL A 108 -3.04 0.81 -14.17
N LEU A 109 -2.69 -0.39 -13.74
CA LEU A 109 -1.50 -1.13 -14.19
C LEU A 109 -1.81 -2.16 -15.28
N TRP A 110 -2.99 -2.10 -15.90
CA TRP A 110 -3.42 -3.10 -16.90
C TRP A 110 -2.48 -3.21 -18.10
N GLN A 111 -1.84 -2.11 -18.51
CA GLN A 111 -0.86 -2.13 -19.61
C GLN A 111 0.37 -2.98 -19.25
N LEU A 112 0.79 -2.97 -17.98
CA LEU A 112 1.93 -3.74 -17.50
C LEU A 112 1.57 -5.21 -17.32
N GLN A 113 0.42 -5.50 -16.68
CA GLN A 113 -0.04 -6.85 -16.36
C GLN A 113 -0.75 -7.56 -17.52
N GLY A 114 -1.41 -6.81 -18.40
CA GLY A 114 -2.38 -7.32 -19.33
C GLY A 114 -3.79 -7.39 -18.76
N ILE A 115 -4.77 -7.69 -19.59
CA ILE A 115 -6.18 -7.83 -19.21
C ILE A 115 -6.46 -9.29 -18.87
N ARG A 116 -7.07 -9.54 -17.71
CA ARG A 116 -7.44 -10.88 -17.24
C ARG A 116 -8.90 -10.96 -16.87
N ALA A 117 -9.52 -12.11 -17.08
CA ALA A 117 -10.80 -12.48 -16.50
C ALA A 117 -10.57 -13.37 -15.27
N ALA A 118 -11.43 -13.26 -14.26
CA ALA A 118 -11.46 -14.20 -13.13
C ALA A 118 -12.43 -15.35 -13.45
N LYS A 119 -11.97 -16.58 -13.24
CA LYS A 119 -12.81 -17.78 -13.36
C LYS A 119 -13.33 -18.18 -12.01
N PHE A 120 -14.64 -18.39 -11.92
CA PHE A 120 -15.32 -18.86 -10.70
C PHE A 120 -16.06 -20.16 -11.01
N GLU A 121 -16.02 -21.08 -10.06
CA GLU A 121 -16.84 -22.31 -10.06
C GLU A 121 -17.89 -22.21 -8.94
N GLU A 122 -19.08 -22.70 -9.21
CA GLU A 122 -20.09 -22.86 -8.19
C GLU A 122 -19.83 -24.16 -7.42
N ARG A 123 -19.60 -24.07 -6.12
CA ARG A 123 -19.43 -25.20 -5.22
C ARG A 123 -20.48 -25.13 -4.12
N LYS A 124 -20.96 -26.30 -3.69
CA LYS A 124 -21.82 -26.36 -2.52
C LYS A 124 -21.01 -25.97 -1.29
N ASP A 125 -21.62 -25.18 -0.40
CA ASP A 125 -21.01 -24.82 0.89
C ASP A 125 -20.76 -26.10 1.70
N PRO A 126 -19.54 -26.32 2.21
CA PRO A 126 -19.22 -27.49 3.03
C PRO A 126 -20.04 -27.60 4.33
N HIS A 127 -20.55 -26.46 4.81
CA HIS A 127 -21.29 -26.38 6.07
C HIS A 127 -22.81 -26.27 5.86
N ASP A 128 -23.27 -25.94 4.64
CA ASP A 128 -24.68 -25.81 4.29
C ASP A 128 -24.93 -26.25 2.84
N ALA A 129 -25.37 -27.49 2.66
CA ALA A 129 -25.62 -28.08 1.34
C ALA A 129 -26.73 -27.36 0.54
N SER A 130 -27.53 -26.48 1.16
CA SER A 130 -28.54 -25.67 0.48
C SER A 130 -27.97 -24.42 -0.16
N ARG A 131 -26.73 -24.03 0.17
CA ARG A 131 -26.04 -22.86 -0.35
C ARG A 131 -25.00 -23.24 -1.40
N THR A 132 -24.92 -22.38 -2.43
CA THR A 132 -23.87 -22.49 -3.46
C THR A 132 -22.98 -21.26 -3.33
N GLU A 133 -21.68 -21.46 -3.28
CA GLU A 133 -20.67 -20.43 -3.18
C GLU A 133 -19.89 -20.35 -4.49
N LYS A 134 -19.58 -19.14 -4.95
CA LYS A 134 -18.67 -18.90 -6.09
C LYS A 134 -17.24 -18.90 -5.60
N VAL A 135 -16.49 -19.93 -5.94
CA VAL A 135 -15.09 -20.10 -5.57
C VAL A 135 -14.19 -19.68 -6.74
N PHE A 136 -13.25 -18.79 -6.47
CA PHE A 136 -12.23 -18.43 -7.45
C PHE A 136 -11.32 -19.62 -7.75
N VAL A 137 -11.14 -19.93 -9.05
CA VAL A 137 -10.31 -21.07 -9.49
C VAL A 137 -9.09 -20.65 -10.31
N GLY A 138 -9.04 -19.42 -10.77
CA GLY A 138 -7.88 -18.91 -11.52
C GLY A 138 -8.19 -17.70 -12.38
N PHE A 139 -7.14 -17.15 -12.97
CA PHE A 139 -7.25 -16.10 -13.99
C PHE A 139 -7.08 -16.68 -15.39
N GLU A 140 -7.81 -16.12 -16.33
CA GLU A 140 -7.59 -16.30 -17.76
C GLU A 140 -7.02 -15.02 -18.35
N GLN A 141 -5.86 -15.12 -19.02
CA GLN A 141 -5.26 -13.97 -19.68
C GLN A 141 -6.01 -13.70 -20.98
N LEU A 142 -6.65 -12.53 -21.09
CA LEU A 142 -7.39 -12.09 -22.28
C LEU A 142 -6.46 -11.39 -23.28
N THR A 143 -5.61 -10.49 -22.77
CA THR A 143 -4.58 -9.81 -23.56
C THR A 143 -3.26 -9.78 -22.77
N PRO A 144 -2.11 -9.97 -23.44
CA PRO A 144 -0.82 -9.89 -22.76
C PRO A 144 -0.54 -8.46 -22.28
N GLY A 145 0.21 -8.33 -21.19
CA GLY A 145 0.81 -7.08 -20.76
C GLY A 145 2.18 -6.84 -21.41
N THR A 146 2.74 -5.67 -21.13
CA THR A 146 4.11 -5.34 -21.57
C THR A 146 5.18 -6.01 -20.72
N MET A 147 4.83 -6.48 -19.51
CA MET A 147 5.72 -7.22 -18.61
C MET A 147 5.39 -8.70 -18.61
N LYS A 148 6.41 -9.54 -18.41
CA LYS A 148 6.20 -10.95 -18.08
C LYS A 148 5.58 -11.07 -16.68
N PRO A 149 4.85 -12.15 -16.36
CA PRO A 149 4.20 -12.30 -15.04
C PRO A 149 5.15 -12.12 -13.86
N GLN A 150 6.34 -12.72 -13.89
CA GLN A 150 7.32 -12.57 -12.82
C GLN A 150 7.85 -11.14 -12.71
N GLU A 151 8.13 -10.50 -13.84
CA GLU A 151 8.58 -9.11 -13.88
C GLU A 151 7.52 -8.16 -13.30
N TYR A 152 6.25 -8.40 -13.61
CA TYR A 152 5.14 -7.65 -12.99
C TYR A 152 5.11 -7.84 -11.49
N ASP A 153 5.21 -9.08 -11.01
CA ASP A 153 5.19 -9.41 -9.59
C ASP A 153 6.37 -8.75 -8.84
N ASP A 154 7.57 -8.76 -9.42
CA ASP A 154 8.75 -8.09 -8.85
C ASP A 154 8.56 -6.56 -8.79
N ASN A 155 8.01 -5.96 -9.85
CA ASN A 155 7.70 -4.52 -9.86
C ASN A 155 6.60 -4.13 -8.86
N ILE A 156 5.63 -5.00 -8.61
CA ILE A 156 4.63 -4.79 -7.54
C ILE A 156 5.28 -4.90 -6.16
N ALA A 157 6.20 -5.84 -5.95
CA ALA A 157 6.96 -5.95 -4.70
C ALA A 157 7.76 -4.67 -4.43
N ASP A 158 8.42 -4.12 -5.44
CA ASP A 158 9.16 -2.84 -5.36
C ASP A 158 8.21 -1.66 -5.07
N LEU A 159 7.05 -1.60 -5.73
CA LEU A 159 6.04 -0.57 -5.48
C LEU A 159 5.55 -0.62 -4.03
N VAL A 160 5.21 -1.81 -3.53
CA VAL A 160 4.73 -2.00 -2.15
C VAL A 160 5.83 -1.69 -1.13
N SER A 161 7.08 -2.07 -1.42
CA SER A 161 8.25 -1.72 -0.60
C SER A 161 8.46 -0.21 -0.52
N PHE A 162 8.31 0.50 -1.64
CA PHE A 162 8.34 1.97 -1.67
C PHE A 162 7.20 2.57 -0.84
N MET A 163 5.98 2.08 -0.97
CA MET A 163 4.83 2.54 -0.19
C MET A 163 5.01 2.27 1.30
N SER A 164 5.61 1.13 1.67
CA SER A 164 5.95 0.79 3.05
C SER A 164 6.99 1.76 3.64
N TRP A 165 8.05 2.04 2.89
CA TRP A 165 9.04 3.04 3.29
C TRP A 165 8.42 4.44 3.40
N MET A 166 7.60 4.86 2.43
CA MET A 166 6.91 6.14 2.44
C MET A 166 6.02 6.31 3.67
N ALA A 167 5.34 5.25 4.09
CA ALA A 167 4.45 5.26 5.25
C ALA A 167 5.21 5.39 6.59
N GLU A 168 6.48 5.01 6.65
CA GLU A 168 7.34 5.18 7.84
C GLU A 168 8.83 5.24 7.45
N PRO A 169 9.34 6.37 6.92
CA PRO A 169 10.73 6.49 6.46
C PRO A 169 11.77 6.26 7.57
N VAL A 170 11.40 6.51 8.83
CA VAL A 170 12.27 6.35 10.00
C VAL A 170 12.12 5.01 10.72
N GLN A 171 11.47 4.04 10.11
CA GLN A 171 11.13 2.75 10.77
C GLN A 171 12.37 2.03 11.32
N LEU A 172 13.47 2.00 10.58
CA LEU A 172 14.70 1.31 11.00
C LEU A 172 15.35 2.00 12.20
N GLU A 173 15.40 3.33 12.18
CA GLU A 173 15.94 4.13 13.29
C GLU A 173 15.07 3.99 14.54
N ARG A 174 13.74 4.06 14.37
CA ARG A 174 12.79 3.85 15.46
C ARG A 174 12.96 2.48 16.12
N LYS A 175 13.14 1.42 15.33
CA LYS A 175 13.36 0.07 15.87
C LYS A 175 14.68 -0.02 16.64
N ARG A 176 15.78 0.57 16.14
CA ARG A 176 17.07 0.61 16.85
C ARG A 176 16.97 1.36 18.16
N LEU A 177 16.40 2.57 18.12
CA LEU A 177 16.19 3.37 19.32
C LEU A 177 15.27 2.67 20.32
N GLY A 178 14.22 2.00 19.82
CA GLY A 178 13.28 1.23 20.64
C GLY A 178 13.95 0.16 21.49
N VAL A 179 14.92 -0.57 20.95
CA VAL A 179 15.70 -1.56 21.72
C VAL A 179 16.44 -0.90 22.87
N VAL A 180 17.13 0.22 22.62
CA VAL A 180 17.87 0.97 23.66
C VAL A 180 16.91 1.47 24.76
N VAL A 181 15.76 2.04 24.35
CA VAL A 181 14.74 2.52 25.29
C VAL A 181 14.17 1.38 26.13
N LEU A 182 13.88 0.23 25.54
CA LEU A 182 13.37 -0.93 26.29
C LEU A 182 14.38 -1.47 27.29
N LEU A 183 15.68 -1.53 26.95
CA LEU A 183 16.73 -1.93 27.87
C LEU A 183 16.87 -0.95 29.02
N PHE A 184 16.83 0.35 28.74
CA PHE A 184 16.83 1.39 29.78
C PHE A 184 15.63 1.26 30.71
N LEU A 185 14.43 1.11 30.18
CA LEU A 185 13.21 0.96 30.97
C LEU A 185 13.22 -0.32 31.80
N ALA A 186 13.73 -1.43 31.28
CA ALA A 186 13.86 -2.69 32.01
C ALA A 186 14.83 -2.51 33.22
N PHE A 187 15.98 -1.87 33.00
CA PHE A 187 16.92 -1.55 34.08
C PHE A 187 16.30 -0.61 35.14
N PHE A 188 15.66 0.45 34.67
CA PHE A 188 14.99 1.41 35.57
C PHE A 188 13.87 0.76 36.40
N THR A 189 13.07 -0.10 35.77
CA THR A 189 12.00 -0.87 36.42
C THR A 189 12.58 -1.78 37.51
N LEU A 190 13.73 -2.42 37.27
CA LEU A 190 14.41 -3.25 38.27
C LEU A 190 14.84 -2.44 39.48
N LEU A 191 15.41 -1.25 39.26
CA LEU A 191 15.80 -0.35 40.38
C LEU A 191 14.57 0.15 41.15
N ALA A 192 13.54 0.59 40.44
CA ALA A 192 12.30 1.05 41.06
C ALA A 192 11.61 -0.06 41.86
N TRP A 193 11.60 -1.28 41.36
CA TRP A 193 11.06 -2.45 42.06
C TRP A 193 11.85 -2.75 43.34
N ARG A 194 13.21 -2.72 43.28
CA ARG A 194 14.05 -2.90 44.44
C ARG A 194 13.83 -1.81 45.51
N LEU A 195 13.72 -0.57 45.05
CA LEU A 195 13.44 0.56 45.92
C LEU A 195 12.08 0.42 46.62
N ASN A 196 11.04 0.12 45.82
CA ASN A 196 9.71 -0.14 46.38
C ASN A 196 9.74 -1.25 47.44
N LYS A 197 10.40 -2.39 47.12
CA LYS A 197 10.53 -3.50 48.08
C LYS A 197 11.28 -3.08 49.37
N ALA A 198 12.28 -2.21 49.26
CA ALA A 198 13.01 -1.71 50.44
C ALA A 198 12.13 -0.82 51.31
N TYR A 199 11.34 0.09 50.73
CA TYR A 199 10.45 0.98 51.51
C TYR A 199 9.26 0.25 52.16
N TRP A 200 8.77 -0.81 51.55
CA TRP A 200 7.62 -1.56 52.07
C TRP A 200 8.00 -2.77 52.92
N LYS A 201 9.31 -2.95 53.22
CA LYS A 201 9.82 -4.11 53.95
C LYS A 201 9.24 -4.24 55.36
N ASP A 202 8.98 -3.13 56.03
CA ASP A 202 8.60 -3.08 57.46
C ASP A 202 7.09 -2.88 57.70
N ILE A 203 6.28 -2.93 56.61
CA ILE A 203 4.83 -2.70 56.67
C ILE A 203 4.01 -4.01 56.56
N HIS A 204 4.70 -5.17 56.43
CA HIS A 204 4.08 -6.49 56.40
C HIS A 204 4.43 -7.35 57.57
#